data_8c943b920baeb5982637a3d8aa729c96
#
_entry.id   8c943b920baeb5982637a3d8aa729c96
#
_cell.length_a   1.000
_cell.length_b   1.000
_cell.length_c   1.000
_cell.angle_alpha   90.00
_cell.angle_beta   90.00
_cell.angle_gamma   90.00
#
_symmetry.space_group_name_H-M   'P 1'
#
loop_
_entity.id
_entity.type
_entity.pdbx_description
1 polymer ?
#
loop_
_entity_poly.entity_id
_entity_poly.type
_entity_poly.pdbx_seq_one_letter_code
_entity_poly.pdbx_strand_id
1 'polypeptide(L)'
;MSPRSQNMISVGVLIVALAITAFPAKAQAMTVKATGEFDVKIVPVTEEKVEGGGSMGRMSVDKQFRGDLMGTSKAEMLTALTATRDSKSYVAMERFTGTLAGKSGSFMLQHMGTMNRGAQSLLVSVVPDSGTGQLAGLEGRMGVRIEGGKHFYDFDYSIK
;
A
#
# COMPACT_ATOMS: atom_id res chain seq x y z
N MET A 1 -0.26 89.98 21.93
CA MET A 1 -1.33 89.13 21.43
C MET A 1 -0.66 88.11 20.47
N SER A 2 -0.47 86.90 20.90
CA SER A 2 0.19 85.80 20.12
C SER A 2 -0.84 84.80 19.70
N PRO A 3 -0.90 84.34 18.43
CA PRO A 3 -1.85 83.31 18.03
C PRO A 3 -1.29 81.88 18.32
N ARG A 4 -2.11 81.10 18.93
CA ARG A 4 -1.85 79.66 19.23
C ARG A 4 -1.79 78.81 17.94
N SER A 5 -0.67 78.14 17.76
CA SER A 5 -0.49 77.10 16.76
C SER A 5 -1.27 75.84 17.19
N GLN A 6 -2.19 75.35 16.35
CA GLN A 6 -2.86 74.07 16.54
C GLN A 6 -2.07 72.99 15.78
N ASN A 7 -1.47 72.07 16.54
CA ASN A 7 -0.85 70.86 15.97
C ASN A 7 -1.97 69.83 15.66
N MET A 8 -2.23 69.56 14.39
CA MET A 8 -3.03 68.42 13.90
C MET A 8 -2.14 67.21 13.89
N ILE A 9 -2.45 66.27 14.77
CA ILE A 9 -1.86 64.90 14.77
C ILE A 9 -2.62 64.06 13.73
N SER A 10 -1.95 63.76 12.60
CA SER A 10 -2.49 62.85 11.59
C SER A 10 -2.27 61.39 12.04
N VAL A 11 -3.35 60.71 12.40
CA VAL A 11 -3.33 59.26 12.72
C VAL A 11 -3.36 58.52 11.40
N GLY A 12 -2.19 58.00 10.95
CA GLY A 12 -2.11 57.11 9.82
C GLY A 12 -2.61 55.71 10.17
N VAL A 13 -3.74 55.29 9.59
CA VAL A 13 -4.25 53.94 9.69
C VAL A 13 -3.42 53.03 8.78
N LEU A 14 -2.58 52.16 9.37
CA LEU A 14 -1.82 51.14 8.67
C LEU A 14 -2.76 49.96 8.37
N ILE A 15 -3.23 49.85 7.14
CA ILE A 15 -4.00 48.65 6.69
C ILE A 15 -2.99 47.56 6.36
N VAL A 16 -2.85 46.56 7.27
CA VAL A 16 -2.11 45.33 7.00
C VAL A 16 -2.99 44.43 6.15
N ALA A 17 -2.74 44.35 4.86
CA ALA A 17 -3.39 43.39 3.97
C ALA A 17 -2.84 42.00 4.27
N LEU A 18 -3.63 41.17 4.95
CA LEU A 18 -3.33 39.75 5.19
C LEU A 18 -3.54 38.97 3.87
N ALA A 19 -2.47 38.67 3.15
CA ALA A 19 -2.55 37.80 1.97
C ALA A 19 -2.82 36.35 2.42
N ILE A 20 -4.07 35.93 2.27
CA ILE A 20 -4.46 34.52 2.48
C ILE A 20 -3.95 33.73 1.26
N THR A 21 -2.81 33.06 1.38
CA THR A 21 -2.35 32.10 0.39
C THR A 21 -3.21 30.85 0.50
N ALA A 22 -4.20 30.71 -0.40
CA ALA A 22 -4.98 29.49 -0.53
C ALA A 22 -4.04 28.38 -1.06
N PHE A 23 -3.65 27.44 -0.22
CA PHE A 23 -3.03 26.21 -0.69
C PHE A 23 -4.09 25.41 -1.48
N PRO A 24 -3.79 24.94 -2.71
CA PRO A 24 -4.72 24.12 -3.44
C PRO A 24 -4.97 22.85 -2.63
N ALA A 25 -6.22 22.62 -2.22
CA ALA A 25 -6.64 21.34 -1.63
C ALA A 25 -6.38 20.25 -2.65
N LYS A 26 -5.45 19.32 -2.35
CA LYS A 26 -5.16 18.17 -3.19
C LYS A 26 -6.46 17.34 -3.26
N ALA A 27 -7.06 17.25 -4.44
CA ALA A 27 -8.26 16.44 -4.64
C ALA A 27 -7.96 15.02 -4.17
N GLN A 28 -8.73 14.53 -3.20
CA GLN A 28 -8.58 13.18 -2.68
C GLN A 28 -9.10 12.22 -3.77
N ALA A 29 -8.23 11.38 -4.32
CA ALA A 29 -8.64 10.40 -5.31
C ALA A 29 -9.69 9.47 -4.69
N MET A 30 -10.75 9.19 -5.44
CA MET A 30 -11.80 8.27 -4.98
C MET A 30 -11.25 6.85 -4.86
N THR A 31 -11.46 6.22 -3.71
CA THR A 31 -11.13 4.80 -3.52
C THR A 31 -12.16 3.94 -4.24
N VAL A 32 -11.67 3.01 -5.05
CA VAL A 32 -12.45 2.03 -5.80
C VAL A 32 -12.11 0.64 -5.28
N LYS A 33 -13.08 -0.27 -5.30
CA LYS A 33 -12.88 -1.66 -4.91
C LYS A 33 -12.80 -2.54 -6.16
N ALA A 34 -11.76 -3.38 -6.23
CA ALA A 34 -11.61 -4.47 -7.20
C ALA A 34 -11.64 -5.81 -6.46
N THR A 35 -12.28 -6.81 -7.06
CA THR A 35 -12.44 -8.14 -6.45
C THR A 35 -12.15 -9.26 -7.45
N GLY A 36 -11.85 -10.44 -6.92
CA GLY A 36 -11.64 -11.63 -7.74
C GLY A 36 -10.95 -12.75 -6.95
N GLU A 37 -10.37 -13.66 -7.71
CA GLU A 37 -9.66 -14.82 -7.17
C GLU A 37 -8.27 -14.97 -7.79
N PHE A 38 -7.41 -15.76 -7.17
CA PHE A 38 -6.13 -16.13 -7.76
C PHE A 38 -5.73 -17.56 -7.38
N ASP A 39 -5.05 -18.22 -8.33
CA ASP A 39 -4.30 -19.43 -8.05
C ASP A 39 -2.90 -19.03 -7.58
N VAL A 40 -2.31 -19.84 -6.68
CA VAL A 40 -0.96 -19.60 -6.16
C VAL A 40 -0.14 -20.87 -6.18
N LYS A 41 1.10 -20.76 -6.63
CA LYS A 41 2.14 -21.78 -6.54
C LYS A 41 3.30 -21.24 -5.70
N ILE A 42 3.65 -21.94 -4.64
CA ILE A 42 4.75 -21.61 -3.73
C ILE A 42 5.81 -22.70 -3.84
N VAL A 43 7.06 -22.31 -4.08
CA VAL A 43 8.20 -23.23 -4.22
C VAL A 43 9.30 -22.81 -3.23
N PRO A 44 9.70 -23.69 -2.30
CA PRO A 44 10.86 -23.46 -1.45
C PRO A 44 12.14 -23.32 -2.29
N VAL A 45 12.96 -22.31 -1.97
CA VAL A 45 14.26 -22.05 -2.61
C VAL A 45 15.42 -22.37 -1.67
N THR A 46 15.33 -21.88 -0.43
CA THR A 46 16.30 -22.17 0.65
C THR A 46 15.58 -22.32 1.97
N GLU A 47 16.16 -23.14 2.85
CA GLU A 47 15.76 -23.24 4.26
C GLU A 47 17.00 -23.44 5.12
N GLU A 48 17.09 -22.70 6.22
CA GLU A 48 18.12 -22.79 7.23
C GLU A 48 17.50 -23.03 8.59
N LYS A 49 17.98 -24.03 9.32
CA LYS A 49 17.57 -24.28 10.70
C LYS A 49 18.25 -23.28 11.63
N VAL A 50 17.50 -22.76 12.60
CA VAL A 50 18.03 -21.81 13.58
C VAL A 50 18.15 -22.46 14.96
N GLU A 51 19.11 -21.98 15.75
CA GLU A 51 19.30 -22.42 17.13
C GLU A 51 18.04 -22.14 17.97
N GLY A 52 17.70 -23.04 18.87
CA GLY A 52 16.47 -22.96 19.65
C GLY A 52 15.22 -23.50 18.96
N GLY A 53 15.36 -24.02 17.74
CA GLY A 53 14.29 -24.63 16.95
C GLY A 53 13.53 -23.61 16.07
N GLY A 54 13.13 -24.08 14.93
CA GLY A 54 12.53 -23.27 13.89
C GLY A 54 13.41 -23.20 12.64
N SER A 55 13.02 -22.34 11.69
CA SER A 55 13.79 -22.13 10.45
C SER A 55 13.56 -20.76 9.86
N MET A 56 14.52 -20.31 9.06
CA MET A 56 14.34 -19.19 8.09
C MET A 56 14.40 -19.76 6.69
N GLY A 57 13.61 -19.20 5.79
CA GLY A 57 13.55 -19.68 4.42
C GLY A 57 13.28 -18.59 3.41
N ARG A 58 13.58 -18.91 2.15
CA ARG A 58 13.19 -18.13 0.98
C ARG A 58 12.31 -18.98 0.09
N MET A 59 11.23 -18.39 -0.42
CA MET A 59 10.29 -19.05 -1.31
C MET A 59 10.03 -18.19 -2.54
N SER A 60 9.88 -18.83 -3.69
CA SER A 60 9.35 -18.22 -4.91
C SER A 60 7.84 -18.44 -4.95
N VAL A 61 7.11 -17.41 -5.34
CA VAL A 61 5.63 -17.43 -5.40
C VAL A 61 5.19 -16.93 -6.77
N ASP A 62 4.44 -17.76 -7.49
CA ASP A 62 3.77 -17.39 -8.74
C ASP A 62 2.27 -17.35 -8.52
N LYS A 63 1.58 -16.33 -9.06
CA LYS A 63 0.12 -16.24 -8.99
C LYS A 63 -0.48 -15.97 -10.36
N GLN A 64 -1.70 -16.48 -10.56
CA GLN A 64 -2.57 -16.17 -11.69
C GLN A 64 -3.85 -15.55 -11.18
N PHE A 65 -4.05 -14.25 -11.47
CA PHE A 65 -5.23 -13.48 -11.06
C PHE A 65 -6.36 -13.54 -12.07
N ARG A 66 -7.61 -13.55 -11.57
CA ARG A 66 -8.85 -13.47 -12.34
C ARG A 66 -9.83 -12.53 -11.63
N GLY A 67 -10.71 -11.91 -12.41
CA GLY A 67 -11.66 -10.91 -11.93
C GLY A 67 -11.24 -9.50 -12.38
N ASP A 68 -11.38 -8.51 -11.51
CA ASP A 68 -11.00 -7.13 -11.84
C ASP A 68 -9.48 -6.97 -12.05
N LEU A 69 -8.66 -7.80 -11.38
CA LEU A 69 -7.26 -8.03 -11.76
C LEU A 69 -7.19 -9.24 -12.69
N MET A 70 -6.65 -9.04 -13.89
CA MET A 70 -6.38 -10.12 -14.86
C MET A 70 -4.90 -10.08 -15.22
N GLY A 71 -4.16 -11.14 -14.88
CA GLY A 71 -2.73 -11.21 -15.16
C GLY A 71 -1.99 -12.13 -14.22
N THR A 72 -0.68 -11.98 -14.20
CA THR A 72 0.22 -12.82 -13.39
C THR A 72 1.03 -11.98 -12.42
N SER A 73 1.50 -12.62 -11.37
CA SER A 73 2.52 -12.03 -10.52
C SER A 73 3.61 -13.03 -10.16
N LYS A 74 4.77 -12.48 -9.81
CA LYS A 74 5.90 -13.19 -9.23
C LYS A 74 6.32 -12.50 -7.94
N ALA A 75 6.59 -13.30 -6.90
CA ALA A 75 7.05 -12.76 -5.63
C ALA A 75 8.21 -13.58 -5.06
N GLU A 76 9.06 -12.88 -4.32
CA GLU A 76 10.05 -13.46 -3.43
C GLU A 76 9.58 -13.26 -1.99
N MET A 77 9.54 -14.36 -1.24
CA MET A 77 9.06 -14.38 0.13
C MET A 77 10.15 -14.90 1.08
N LEU A 78 10.40 -14.17 2.15
CA LEU A 78 11.24 -14.58 3.26
C LEU A 78 10.35 -15.01 4.42
N THR A 79 10.62 -16.18 4.98
CA THR A 79 9.83 -16.81 6.05
C THR A 79 10.64 -17.03 7.30
N ALA A 80 10.00 -16.94 8.45
CA ALA A 80 10.53 -17.34 9.75
C ALA A 80 9.50 -18.23 10.46
N LEU A 81 9.90 -19.46 10.79
CA LEU A 81 9.14 -20.39 11.58
C LEU A 81 9.80 -20.51 12.96
N THR A 82 8.99 -20.60 14.01
CA THR A 82 9.50 -20.76 15.37
C THR A 82 9.26 -22.19 15.89
N ALA A 83 9.88 -22.56 17.00
CA ALA A 83 9.60 -23.82 17.68
C ALA A 83 8.16 -23.90 18.25
N THR A 84 7.52 -22.74 18.44
CA THR A 84 6.14 -22.68 18.91
C THR A 84 5.18 -23.00 17.77
N ARG A 85 4.35 -24.01 17.96
CA ARG A 85 3.35 -24.42 16.98
C ARG A 85 2.46 -23.25 16.57
N ASP A 86 2.19 -23.13 15.24
CA ASP A 86 1.37 -22.09 14.63
C ASP A 86 1.83 -20.64 14.92
N SER A 87 3.15 -20.47 15.20
CA SER A 87 3.80 -19.16 15.31
C SER A 87 4.86 -19.01 14.22
N LYS A 88 4.61 -18.08 13.28
CA LYS A 88 5.46 -17.85 12.11
C LYS A 88 5.24 -16.46 11.54
N SER A 89 6.17 -16.01 10.72
CA SER A 89 6.08 -14.74 10.01
C SER A 89 6.63 -14.85 8.60
N TYR A 90 6.19 -13.94 7.71
CA TYR A 90 6.82 -13.75 6.42
C TYR A 90 6.73 -12.29 5.97
N VAL A 91 7.63 -11.92 5.08
CA VAL A 91 7.57 -10.72 4.25
C VAL A 91 7.76 -11.09 2.80
N ALA A 92 7.10 -10.38 1.88
CA ALA A 92 7.28 -10.64 0.46
C ALA A 92 7.19 -9.35 -0.37
N MET A 93 7.91 -9.36 -1.49
CA MET A 93 7.78 -8.36 -2.56
C MET A 93 7.26 -9.08 -3.80
N GLU A 94 6.13 -8.60 -4.31
CA GLU A 94 5.40 -9.17 -5.44
C GLU A 94 5.31 -8.16 -6.57
N ARG A 95 5.55 -8.58 -7.81
CA ARG A 95 5.32 -7.76 -9.00
C ARG A 95 4.17 -8.36 -9.81
N PHE A 96 3.09 -7.60 -9.93
CA PHE A 96 1.97 -7.90 -10.81
C PHE A 96 2.17 -7.28 -12.18
N THR A 97 1.73 -7.98 -13.23
CA THR A 97 1.68 -7.50 -14.62
C THR A 97 0.37 -7.97 -15.25
N GLY A 98 -0.39 -7.05 -15.82
CA GLY A 98 -1.70 -7.36 -16.41
C GLY A 98 -2.60 -6.14 -16.50
N THR A 99 -3.88 -6.34 -16.19
CA THR A 99 -4.89 -5.25 -16.16
C THR A 99 -5.57 -5.18 -14.79
N LEU A 100 -5.93 -3.97 -14.39
CA LEU A 100 -6.81 -3.69 -13.24
C LEU A 100 -8.01 -2.90 -13.76
N ALA A 101 -9.21 -3.48 -13.69
CA ALA A 101 -10.43 -2.90 -14.23
C ALA A 101 -10.26 -2.40 -15.68
N GLY A 102 -9.60 -3.20 -16.53
CA GLY A 102 -9.33 -2.90 -17.93
C GLY A 102 -8.12 -1.98 -18.21
N LYS A 103 -7.48 -1.40 -17.17
CA LYS A 103 -6.29 -0.55 -17.31
C LYS A 103 -5.01 -1.40 -17.29
N SER A 104 -4.20 -1.32 -18.33
CA SER A 104 -2.98 -2.11 -18.50
C SER A 104 -1.79 -1.48 -17.79
N GLY A 105 -0.95 -2.34 -17.17
CA GLY A 105 0.28 -1.93 -16.54
C GLY A 105 0.86 -2.99 -15.60
N SER A 106 1.79 -2.57 -14.77
CA SER A 106 2.34 -3.37 -13.68
C SER A 106 2.43 -2.53 -12.41
N PHE A 107 2.51 -3.19 -11.26
CA PHE A 107 2.79 -2.55 -9.97
C PHE A 107 3.40 -3.56 -9.00
N MET A 108 3.93 -3.07 -7.90
CA MET A 108 4.47 -3.93 -6.85
C MET A 108 3.61 -3.89 -5.59
N LEU A 109 3.53 -5.03 -4.93
CA LEU A 109 2.91 -5.21 -3.61
C LEU A 109 3.98 -5.63 -2.61
N GLN A 110 3.88 -5.07 -1.40
CA GLN A 110 4.59 -5.57 -0.24
C GLN A 110 3.63 -6.32 0.67
N HIS A 111 4.08 -7.44 1.22
CA HIS A 111 3.33 -8.28 2.14
C HIS A 111 4.05 -8.38 3.48
N MET A 112 3.28 -8.32 4.55
CA MET A 112 3.73 -8.65 5.89
C MET A 112 2.67 -9.52 6.55
N GLY A 113 3.00 -10.78 6.78
CA GLY A 113 2.11 -11.76 7.38
C GLY A 113 2.69 -12.33 8.67
N THR A 114 1.85 -12.46 9.70
CA THR A 114 2.19 -13.13 10.94
C THR A 114 1.12 -14.11 11.34
N MET A 115 1.53 -15.17 12.01
CA MET A 115 0.64 -16.07 12.76
C MET A 115 1.19 -16.20 14.17
N ASN A 116 0.42 -15.86 15.16
CA ASN A 116 0.77 -15.97 16.58
C ASN A 116 -0.15 -16.99 17.24
N ARG A 117 0.35 -18.23 17.42
CA ARG A 117 -0.43 -19.36 17.98
C ARG A 117 -1.79 -19.53 17.28
N GLY A 118 -1.78 -19.45 15.94
CA GLY A 118 -2.97 -19.57 15.11
C GLY A 118 -3.69 -18.26 14.77
N ALA A 119 -3.51 -17.19 15.54
CA ALA A 119 -4.07 -15.87 15.21
C ALA A 119 -3.30 -15.23 14.04
N GLN A 120 -4.01 -14.97 12.95
CA GLN A 120 -3.43 -14.46 11.70
C GLN A 120 -3.54 -12.94 11.60
N SER A 121 -2.52 -12.32 11.04
CA SER A 121 -2.52 -10.92 10.59
C SER A 121 -1.81 -10.83 9.24
N LEU A 122 -2.42 -10.11 8.29
CA LEU A 122 -1.86 -9.90 6.96
C LEU A 122 -2.06 -8.45 6.54
N LEU A 123 -0.97 -7.80 6.13
CA LEU A 123 -0.97 -6.52 5.46
C LEU A 123 -0.40 -6.68 4.06
N VAL A 124 -1.18 -6.26 3.05
CA VAL A 124 -0.72 -6.17 1.66
C VAL A 124 -1.01 -4.76 1.17
N SER A 125 0.00 -4.08 0.69
CA SER A 125 -0.13 -2.70 0.18
C SER A 125 0.70 -2.49 -1.09
N VAL A 126 0.21 -1.59 -1.94
CA VAL A 126 0.96 -1.14 -3.12
C VAL A 126 2.22 -0.41 -2.67
N VAL A 127 3.36 -0.75 -3.29
CA VAL A 127 4.61 -0.01 -3.10
C VAL A 127 4.46 1.37 -3.75
N PRO A 128 4.73 2.47 -3.04
CA PRO A 128 4.62 3.80 -3.61
C PRO A 128 5.36 3.94 -4.95
N ASP A 129 4.73 4.61 -5.90
CA ASP A 129 5.26 4.95 -7.22
C ASP A 129 5.68 3.73 -8.09
N SER A 130 5.22 2.52 -7.75
CA SER A 130 5.53 1.29 -8.48
C SER A 130 4.63 1.04 -9.69
N GLY A 131 3.53 1.79 -9.82
CA GLY A 131 2.59 1.67 -10.93
C GLY A 131 3.18 2.12 -12.26
N THR A 132 2.92 1.36 -13.33
CA THR A 132 3.37 1.67 -14.70
C THR A 132 2.22 1.69 -15.68
N GLY A 133 2.44 2.28 -16.86
CA GLY A 133 1.41 2.36 -17.90
C GLY A 133 0.17 3.12 -17.40
N GLN A 134 -1.02 2.56 -17.60
CA GLN A 134 -2.28 3.15 -17.12
C GLN A 134 -2.50 2.99 -15.61
N LEU A 135 -1.57 2.29 -14.91
CA LEU A 135 -1.57 2.12 -13.46
C LEU A 135 -0.55 3.04 -12.76
N ALA A 136 0.04 4.01 -13.46
CA ALA A 136 0.89 5.03 -12.85
C ALA A 136 0.08 5.81 -11.79
N GLY A 137 0.67 6.06 -10.61
CA GLY A 137 0.00 6.70 -9.49
C GLY A 137 -0.96 5.79 -8.70
N LEU A 138 -0.93 4.47 -8.94
CA LEU A 138 -1.71 3.49 -8.18
C LEU A 138 -1.27 3.48 -6.72
N GLU A 139 -2.24 3.58 -5.83
CA GLU A 139 -2.12 3.35 -4.38
C GLU A 139 -3.22 2.41 -3.93
N GLY A 140 -2.99 1.61 -2.88
CA GLY A 140 -4.05 0.75 -2.37
C GLY A 140 -3.60 -0.30 -1.38
N ARG A 141 -4.60 -1.04 -0.87
CA ARG A 141 -4.42 -2.18 0.04
C ARG A 141 -5.27 -3.35 -0.41
N MET A 142 -4.73 -4.54 -0.29
CA MET A 142 -5.41 -5.76 -0.69
C MET A 142 -5.66 -6.65 0.54
N GLY A 143 -6.92 -7.01 0.75
CA GLY A 143 -7.32 -8.10 1.64
C GLY A 143 -7.26 -9.43 0.88
N VAL A 144 -6.89 -10.50 1.58
CA VAL A 144 -6.89 -11.87 1.04
C VAL A 144 -7.72 -12.76 1.96
N ARG A 145 -8.62 -13.53 1.36
CA ARG A 145 -9.44 -14.53 2.06
C ARG A 145 -9.19 -15.89 1.42
N ILE A 146 -9.22 -16.95 2.24
CA ILE A 146 -9.10 -18.34 1.79
C ILE A 146 -10.39 -19.05 2.19
N GLU A 147 -11.16 -19.51 1.21
CA GLU A 147 -12.44 -20.17 1.40
C GLU A 147 -12.52 -21.40 0.50
N GLY A 148 -12.79 -22.57 1.08
CA GLY A 148 -12.84 -23.82 0.31
C GLY A 148 -11.56 -24.16 -0.47
N GLY A 149 -10.40 -23.74 0.03
CA GLY A 149 -9.10 -23.93 -0.63
C GLY A 149 -8.82 -22.97 -1.78
N LYS A 150 -9.71 -22.03 -2.08
CA LYS A 150 -9.53 -20.97 -3.07
C LYS A 150 -9.11 -19.66 -2.40
N HIS A 151 -8.32 -18.87 -3.11
CA HIS A 151 -7.86 -17.56 -2.66
C HIS A 151 -8.67 -16.47 -3.36
N PHE A 152 -9.28 -15.59 -2.57
CA PHE A 152 -10.01 -14.41 -3.02
C PHE A 152 -9.30 -13.15 -2.56
N TYR A 153 -9.42 -12.07 -3.36
CA TYR A 153 -8.90 -10.77 -2.99
C TYR A 153 -9.99 -9.70 -3.02
N ASP A 154 -9.84 -8.73 -2.12
CA ASP A 154 -10.56 -7.45 -2.09
C ASP A 154 -9.50 -6.34 -2.13
N PHE A 155 -9.45 -5.58 -3.21
CA PHE A 155 -8.42 -4.56 -3.42
C PHE A 155 -9.03 -3.17 -3.45
N ASP A 156 -8.84 -2.42 -2.38
CA ASP A 156 -9.21 -1.02 -2.28
C ASP A 156 -8.07 -0.17 -2.83
N TYR A 157 -8.31 0.58 -3.92
CA TYR A 157 -7.28 1.32 -4.64
C TYR A 157 -7.76 2.68 -5.14
N SER A 158 -6.81 3.54 -5.46
CA SER A 158 -7.00 4.78 -6.22
C SER A 158 -5.85 4.97 -7.21
N ILE A 159 -6.10 5.69 -8.29
CA ILE A 159 -5.09 6.13 -9.27
C ILE A 159 -5.13 7.65 -9.30
N LYS A 160 -3.97 8.29 -9.05
CA LYS A 160 -3.81 9.76 -9.05
C LYS A 160 -3.39 10.29 -10.41
#